data_09a58786c5a26794e0154e05ddbe6851
#
_entry.id   09a58786c5a26794e0154e05ddbe6851
#
_cell.length_a   1.000
_cell.length_b   1.000
_cell.length_c   1.000
_cell.angle_alpha   90.00
_cell.angle_beta   90.00
_cell.angle_gamma   90.00
#
_symmetry.space_group_name_H-M   'P 1'
#
loop_
_entity.id
_entity.type
_entity.pdbx_description
1 polymer ?
#
loop_
_entity_poly.entity_id
_entity_poly.type
_entity_poly.pdbx_seq_one_letter_code
_entity_poly.pdbx_strand_id
1 'polypeptide(L)'
;MILKNNFMRTVLLFIGFALINSVTLSSCGGGSDDPPPPNEANLAVTTDPANETVQPPALGPYNLKVTITSAMPPNGVKIEVSAKKDDGSNTVFFSTSVNRTTAVSDFSITGTPAATQCLVETKVTSLTKPTNVWSGSYRYSSK
;
A
#
# COMPACT_ATOMS: atom_id res chain seq x y z
N MET A 1 72.47 -9.55 20.66
CA MET A 1 72.08 -10.82 20.03
C MET A 1 70.74 -11.37 20.62
N ILE A 2 69.68 -10.55 20.66
CA ILE A 2 68.39 -10.90 21.34
C ILE A 2 67.16 -10.65 20.43
N LEU A 3 67.38 -10.29 19.17
CA LEU A 3 66.23 -9.97 18.29
C LEU A 3 65.72 -11.14 17.41
N LYS A 4 66.31 -12.31 17.46
CA LYS A 4 65.89 -13.44 16.60
C LYS A 4 64.82 -14.35 17.18
N ASN A 5 64.60 -14.34 18.49
CA ASN A 5 63.67 -15.27 19.13
C ASN A 5 62.20 -14.80 19.16
N ASN A 6 61.96 -13.49 19.06
CA ASN A 6 60.60 -12.98 19.12
C ASN A 6 59.84 -13.09 17.78
N PHE A 7 60.60 -13.03 16.66
CA PHE A 7 59.99 -13.18 15.35
C PHE A 7 59.46 -14.61 15.10
N MET A 8 60.22 -15.59 15.57
CA MET A 8 59.86 -17.00 15.40
C MET A 8 58.72 -17.42 16.32
N ARG A 9 58.59 -16.81 17.50
CA ARG A 9 57.44 -17.02 18.40
C ARG A 9 56.13 -16.39 17.88
N THR A 10 56.24 -15.22 17.25
CA THR A 10 55.07 -14.52 16.68
C THR A 10 54.57 -15.24 15.44
N VAL A 11 55.45 -15.80 14.60
CA VAL A 11 55.07 -16.58 13.40
C VAL A 11 54.40 -17.90 13.79
N LEU A 12 54.85 -18.56 14.87
CA LEU A 12 54.22 -19.80 15.34
C LEU A 12 52.82 -19.57 15.95
N LEU A 13 52.60 -18.39 16.55
CA LEU A 13 51.28 -18.01 17.07
C LEU A 13 50.27 -17.72 15.98
N PHE A 14 50.71 -17.17 14.83
CA PHE A 14 49.82 -16.90 13.68
C PHE A 14 49.48 -18.19 12.90
N ILE A 15 50.33 -19.18 12.85
CA ILE A 15 50.05 -20.46 12.18
C ILE A 15 49.09 -21.31 13.02
N GLY A 16 49.13 -21.20 14.35
CA GLY A 16 48.18 -21.93 15.22
C GLY A 16 46.75 -21.39 15.19
N PHE A 17 46.54 -20.13 14.79
CA PHE A 17 45.20 -19.52 14.75
C PHE A 17 44.47 -19.73 13.43
N ALA A 18 45.18 -20.13 12.37
CA ALA A 18 44.60 -20.33 11.04
C ALA A 18 43.93 -21.71 10.83
N LEU A 19 44.05 -22.62 11.79
CA LEU A 19 43.54 -24.01 11.65
C LEU A 19 42.23 -24.31 12.42
N ILE A 20 41.64 -23.32 13.08
CA ILE A 20 40.43 -23.54 13.90
C ILE A 20 39.13 -22.98 13.23
N ASN A 21 39.23 -22.42 12.01
CA ASN A 21 38.07 -21.80 11.35
C ASN A 21 37.42 -22.66 10.25
N SER A 22 37.52 -23.97 10.32
CA SER A 22 36.75 -24.87 9.43
C SER A 22 35.69 -25.66 10.20
N VAL A 23 34.98 -25.01 11.13
CA VAL A 23 33.66 -25.50 11.49
C VAL A 23 32.69 -24.95 10.47
N THR A 24 32.47 -25.70 9.41
CA THR A 24 31.27 -25.54 8.57
C THR A 24 30.08 -25.84 9.46
N LEU A 25 29.48 -24.78 10.03
CA LEU A 25 28.11 -24.84 10.48
C LEU A 25 27.29 -25.11 9.22
N SER A 26 27.03 -26.40 8.93
CA SER A 26 25.88 -26.79 8.16
C SER A 26 24.65 -26.33 8.99
N SER A 27 24.30 -25.07 8.83
CA SER A 27 22.98 -24.59 9.16
C SER A 27 22.04 -25.39 8.24
N CYS A 28 21.52 -26.47 8.75
CA CYS A 28 20.30 -27.07 8.27
C CYS A 28 19.22 -26.01 8.47
N GLY A 29 19.16 -25.06 7.54
CA GLY A 29 18.05 -24.17 7.41
C GLY A 29 16.85 -25.03 7.09
N GLY A 30 16.01 -25.30 8.10
CA GLY A 30 14.65 -25.71 7.88
C GLY A 30 14.05 -24.64 6.96
N GLY A 31 13.96 -24.94 5.67
CA GLY A 31 13.13 -24.19 4.76
C GLY A 31 11.73 -24.32 5.31
N SER A 32 11.20 -23.26 5.88
CA SER A 32 9.77 -23.08 5.91
C SER A 32 9.38 -23.03 4.43
N ASP A 33 8.82 -24.14 3.93
CA ASP A 33 8.09 -24.18 2.67
C ASP A 33 6.80 -23.36 2.84
N ASP A 34 6.94 -22.10 3.21
CA ASP A 34 5.85 -21.16 3.06
C ASP A 34 5.60 -21.05 1.55
N PRO A 35 4.41 -21.42 1.07
CA PRO A 35 4.09 -21.24 -0.34
C PRO A 35 4.37 -19.80 -0.73
N PRO A 36 5.00 -19.55 -1.88
CA PRO A 36 5.26 -18.18 -2.33
C PRO A 36 3.94 -17.41 -2.23
N PRO A 37 3.94 -16.19 -1.71
CA PRO A 37 2.73 -15.41 -1.55
C PRO A 37 2.01 -15.39 -2.90
N PRO A 38 0.70 -15.64 -2.95
CA PRO A 38 -0.05 -15.73 -4.20
C PRO A 38 0.26 -14.49 -5.03
N ASN A 39 0.59 -14.71 -6.30
CA ASN A 39 0.91 -13.62 -7.24
C ASN A 39 -0.39 -12.82 -7.47
N GLU A 40 -0.63 -11.86 -6.59
CA GLU A 40 -1.83 -11.03 -6.60
C GLU A 40 -1.78 -10.10 -7.82
N ALA A 41 -2.81 -10.14 -8.66
CA ALA A 41 -2.96 -9.21 -9.76
C ALA A 41 -3.04 -7.75 -9.25
N ASN A 42 -2.47 -6.82 -10.01
CA ASN A 42 -2.61 -5.41 -9.69
C ASN A 42 -4.09 -5.01 -9.65
N LEU A 43 -4.46 -4.20 -8.66
CA LEU A 43 -5.82 -3.69 -8.55
C LEU A 43 -6.17 -2.85 -9.78
N ALA A 44 -7.28 -3.21 -10.42
CA ALA A 44 -7.94 -2.41 -11.44
C ALA A 44 -9.32 -2.03 -10.90
N VAL A 45 -9.62 -0.73 -10.93
CA VAL A 45 -10.85 -0.18 -10.34
C VAL A 45 -11.47 0.80 -11.32
N THR A 46 -12.78 0.75 -11.44
CA THR A 46 -13.59 1.76 -12.13
C THR A 46 -14.49 2.45 -11.10
N THR A 47 -14.78 3.72 -11.35
CA THR A 47 -15.67 4.50 -10.49
C THR A 47 -16.79 5.13 -11.33
N ASP A 48 -17.92 5.40 -10.70
CA ASP A 48 -18.98 6.21 -11.23
C ASP A 48 -19.41 7.22 -10.14
N PRO A 49 -19.12 8.52 -10.33
CA PRO A 49 -18.50 9.18 -11.49
C PRO A 49 -17.11 8.66 -11.84
N ALA A 50 -16.77 8.70 -13.14
CA ALA A 50 -15.52 8.18 -13.65
C ALA A 50 -14.31 8.97 -13.12
N ASN A 51 -13.17 8.27 -12.98
CA ASN A 51 -11.91 8.90 -12.56
C ASN A 51 -11.52 10.05 -13.49
N GLU A 52 -10.93 11.11 -12.93
CA GLU A 52 -10.45 12.31 -13.62
C GLU A 52 -11.53 13.13 -14.34
N THR A 53 -12.80 12.92 -14.01
CA THR A 53 -13.91 13.68 -14.59
C THR A 53 -14.33 14.86 -13.73
N VAL A 54 -14.98 15.83 -14.37
CA VAL A 54 -15.68 16.95 -13.72
C VAL A 54 -17.18 16.78 -13.98
N GLN A 55 -17.95 16.64 -12.92
CA GLN A 55 -19.40 16.48 -13.01
C GLN A 55 -20.09 17.85 -13.12
N PRO A 56 -21.20 17.93 -13.86
CA PRO A 56 -21.99 19.16 -13.89
C PRO A 56 -22.52 19.52 -12.49
N PRO A 57 -22.76 20.81 -12.21
CA PRO A 57 -23.34 21.22 -10.96
C PRO A 57 -24.71 20.58 -10.70
N ALA A 58 -24.90 19.98 -9.53
CA ALA A 58 -26.09 19.25 -9.16
C ALA A 58 -26.54 19.56 -7.72
N LEU A 59 -27.79 19.25 -7.42
CA LEU A 59 -28.28 19.08 -6.05
C LEU A 59 -27.96 17.64 -5.63
N GLY A 60 -27.57 17.44 -4.35
CA GLY A 60 -27.33 16.10 -3.81
C GLY A 60 -28.57 15.18 -3.91
N PRO A 61 -28.46 13.88 -3.65
CA PRO A 61 -27.28 13.24 -3.06
C PRO A 61 -26.14 13.01 -4.05
N TYR A 62 -24.91 13.05 -3.57
CA TYR A 62 -23.71 12.78 -4.38
C TYR A 62 -23.26 11.35 -4.10
N ASN A 63 -23.53 10.46 -5.05
CA ASN A 63 -23.20 9.04 -4.91
C ASN A 63 -21.90 8.72 -5.65
N LEU A 64 -21.15 7.80 -5.10
CA LEU A 64 -19.93 7.22 -5.69
C LEU A 64 -20.06 5.70 -5.66
N LYS A 65 -19.98 5.08 -6.82
CA LYS A 65 -19.83 3.64 -6.96
C LYS A 65 -18.39 3.30 -7.27
N VAL A 66 -17.82 2.37 -6.52
CA VAL A 66 -16.46 1.83 -6.73
C VAL A 66 -16.61 0.37 -7.14
N THR A 67 -16.04 0.00 -8.29
CA THR A 67 -16.08 -1.36 -8.81
C THR A 67 -14.66 -1.86 -9.05
N ILE A 68 -14.28 -2.93 -8.36
CA ILE A 68 -13.01 -3.63 -8.56
C ILE A 68 -13.19 -4.57 -9.75
N THR A 69 -12.43 -4.33 -10.82
CA THR A 69 -12.52 -5.08 -12.09
C THR A 69 -11.42 -6.12 -12.24
N SER A 70 -10.36 -6.04 -11.42
CA SER A 70 -9.37 -7.12 -11.29
C SER A 70 -9.90 -8.29 -10.46
N ALA A 71 -9.13 -9.38 -10.40
CA ALA A 71 -9.37 -10.40 -9.38
C ALA A 71 -9.34 -9.77 -7.98
N MET A 72 -10.30 -10.18 -7.14
CA MET A 72 -10.37 -9.70 -5.75
C MET A 72 -9.21 -10.29 -4.94
N PRO A 73 -8.47 -9.47 -4.17
CA PRO A 73 -7.47 -9.97 -3.22
C PRO A 73 -8.08 -10.98 -2.23
N PRO A 74 -7.33 -12.04 -1.83
CA PRO A 74 -7.86 -13.08 -0.94
C PRO A 74 -8.45 -12.56 0.38
N ASN A 75 -7.83 -11.55 0.98
CA ASN A 75 -8.33 -10.92 2.21
C ASN A 75 -9.24 -9.71 1.95
N GLY A 76 -9.57 -9.43 0.68
CA GLY A 76 -10.34 -8.27 0.30
C GLY A 76 -9.50 -7.00 0.18
N VAL A 77 -10.20 -5.86 0.19
CA VAL A 77 -9.60 -4.53 0.05
C VAL A 77 -10.08 -3.58 1.13
N LYS A 78 -9.27 -2.59 1.44
CA LYS A 78 -9.67 -1.38 2.16
C LYS A 78 -9.98 -0.29 1.14
N ILE A 79 -11.17 0.32 1.23
CA ILE A 79 -11.59 1.45 0.42
C ILE A 79 -11.66 2.68 1.32
N GLU A 80 -10.93 3.70 0.97
CA GLU A 80 -10.90 5.00 1.64
C GLU A 80 -11.45 6.05 0.67
N VAL A 81 -12.46 6.78 1.08
CA VAL A 81 -13.09 7.87 0.30
C VAL A 81 -13.06 9.13 1.13
N SER A 82 -12.57 10.21 0.55
CA SER A 82 -12.63 11.54 1.15
C SER A 82 -13.16 12.56 0.17
N ALA A 83 -13.92 13.53 0.65
CA ALA A 83 -14.35 14.69 -0.11
C ALA A 83 -13.95 15.99 0.60
N LYS A 84 -13.38 16.89 -0.18
CA LYS A 84 -12.85 18.17 0.29
C LYS A 84 -13.25 19.31 -0.62
N LYS A 85 -13.20 20.55 -0.09
CA LYS A 85 -13.35 21.73 -0.91
C LYS A 85 -12.19 21.86 -1.88
N ASP A 86 -12.48 22.18 -3.13
CA ASP A 86 -11.48 22.43 -4.19
C ASP A 86 -11.29 23.95 -4.42
N ASP A 87 -11.14 24.69 -3.32
CA ASP A 87 -10.99 26.13 -3.25
C ASP A 87 -9.59 26.57 -2.74
N GLY A 88 -8.66 25.62 -2.65
CA GLY A 88 -7.34 25.83 -2.07
C GLY A 88 -7.25 25.65 -0.57
N SER A 89 -8.35 25.65 0.16
CA SER A 89 -8.37 25.39 1.61
C SER A 89 -8.13 23.92 1.95
N ASN A 90 -8.44 23.01 1.02
CA ASN A 90 -8.39 21.56 1.20
C ASN A 90 -9.19 21.05 2.42
N THR A 91 -10.23 21.79 2.82
CA THR A 91 -11.06 21.44 3.98
C THR A 91 -11.87 20.19 3.67
N VAL A 92 -11.57 19.10 4.38
CA VAL A 92 -12.28 17.82 4.28
C VAL A 92 -13.62 17.94 5.03
N PHE A 93 -14.72 17.59 4.36
CA PHE A 93 -16.06 17.58 4.95
C PHE A 93 -16.68 16.17 4.99
N PHE A 94 -16.13 15.22 4.26
CA PHE A 94 -16.53 13.82 4.27
C PHE A 94 -15.29 12.92 4.23
N SER A 95 -15.28 11.88 5.06
CA SER A 95 -14.26 10.84 5.04
C SER A 95 -14.84 9.52 5.55
N THR A 96 -14.53 8.43 4.86
CA THR A 96 -14.89 7.09 5.29
C THR A 96 -13.81 6.09 4.91
N SER A 97 -13.72 5.01 5.69
CA SER A 97 -12.78 3.91 5.43
C SER A 97 -13.49 2.60 5.76
N VAL A 98 -13.55 1.67 4.80
CA VAL A 98 -14.24 0.39 4.94
C VAL A 98 -13.45 -0.74 4.33
N ASN A 99 -13.50 -1.92 4.95
CA ASN A 99 -12.99 -3.15 4.35
C ASN A 99 -14.10 -3.86 3.57
N ARG A 100 -13.78 -4.38 2.39
CA ARG A 100 -14.70 -5.05 1.50
C ARG A 100 -14.09 -6.34 0.92
N THR A 101 -14.93 -7.34 0.81
CA THR A 101 -14.64 -8.61 0.10
C THR A 101 -15.48 -8.76 -1.16
N THR A 102 -16.34 -7.78 -1.45
CA THR A 102 -17.20 -7.71 -2.65
C THR A 102 -16.62 -6.72 -3.66
N ALA A 103 -16.80 -7.01 -4.94
CA ALA A 103 -16.24 -6.19 -6.01
C ALA A 103 -16.90 -4.81 -6.12
N VAL A 104 -18.14 -4.65 -5.70
CA VAL A 104 -18.91 -3.40 -5.84
C VAL A 104 -19.16 -2.81 -4.45
N SER A 105 -18.97 -1.50 -4.35
CA SER A 105 -19.25 -0.73 -3.14
C SER A 105 -19.84 0.63 -3.50
N ASP A 106 -20.93 1.00 -2.84
CA ASP A 106 -21.62 2.27 -3.03
C ASP A 106 -21.40 3.15 -1.80
N PHE A 107 -21.15 4.44 -2.05
CA PHE A 107 -20.95 5.47 -1.04
C PHE A 107 -21.87 6.64 -1.33
N SER A 108 -22.41 7.27 -0.29
CA SER A 108 -23.14 8.53 -0.39
C SER A 108 -22.35 9.62 0.32
N ILE A 109 -21.89 10.62 -0.42
CA ILE A 109 -21.11 11.72 0.10
C ILE A 109 -22.07 12.73 0.72
N THR A 110 -21.90 13.00 2.00
CA THR A 110 -22.75 13.90 2.78
C THR A 110 -21.94 15.11 3.27
N GLY A 111 -22.64 16.13 3.76
CA GLY A 111 -22.02 17.33 4.32
C GLY A 111 -21.41 18.26 3.26
N THR A 112 -21.74 18.08 1.97
CA THR A 112 -21.27 18.95 0.90
C THR A 112 -21.72 20.39 1.13
N PRO A 113 -20.78 21.36 1.19
CA PRO A 113 -21.14 22.77 1.33
C PRO A 113 -21.87 23.29 0.08
N ALA A 114 -22.84 24.17 0.27
CA ALA A 114 -23.59 24.78 -0.85
C ALA A 114 -22.68 25.64 -1.73
N ALA A 115 -23.01 25.72 -3.02
CA ALA A 115 -22.32 26.55 -4.02
C ALA A 115 -20.78 26.37 -4.01
N THR A 116 -20.30 25.13 -3.80
CA THR A 116 -18.88 24.84 -3.64
C THR A 116 -18.41 23.82 -4.67
N GLN A 117 -17.22 24.05 -5.21
CA GLN A 117 -16.50 23.05 -5.99
C GLN A 117 -15.79 22.08 -5.04
N CYS A 118 -15.91 20.79 -5.31
CA CYS A 118 -15.45 19.72 -4.43
C CYS A 118 -14.59 18.73 -5.21
N LEU A 119 -13.55 18.21 -4.56
CA LEU A 119 -12.72 17.11 -5.01
C LEU A 119 -13.01 15.88 -4.16
N VAL A 120 -13.33 14.78 -4.82
CA VAL A 120 -13.43 13.45 -4.18
C VAL A 120 -12.20 12.65 -4.53
N GLU A 121 -11.57 12.09 -3.52
CA GLU A 121 -10.42 11.19 -3.65
C GLU A 121 -10.81 9.80 -3.15
N THR A 122 -10.46 8.79 -3.92
CA THR A 122 -10.71 7.39 -3.60
C THR A 122 -9.40 6.62 -3.65
N LYS A 123 -9.16 5.83 -2.61
CA LYS A 123 -8.00 4.94 -2.54
C LYS A 123 -8.48 3.54 -2.21
N VAL A 124 -8.01 2.57 -2.98
CA VAL A 124 -8.29 1.14 -2.77
C VAL A 124 -6.95 0.43 -2.52
N THR A 125 -6.84 -0.25 -1.39
CA THR A 125 -5.61 -0.94 -0.97
C THR A 125 -5.94 -2.41 -0.72
N SER A 126 -5.15 -3.33 -1.29
CA SER A 126 -5.26 -4.75 -0.97
C SER A 126 -4.94 -5.01 0.51
N LEU A 127 -5.78 -5.80 1.17
CA LEU A 127 -5.52 -6.28 2.55
C LEU A 127 -4.55 -7.46 2.57
N THR A 128 -4.29 -8.10 1.43
CA THR A 128 -3.31 -9.18 1.29
C THR A 128 -1.91 -8.62 1.00
N LYS A 129 -1.82 -7.63 0.10
CA LYS A 129 -0.58 -7.00 -0.33
C LYS A 129 -0.71 -5.47 -0.24
N PRO A 130 -0.34 -4.83 0.87
CA PRO A 130 -0.54 -3.39 1.10
C PRO A 130 0.15 -2.45 0.09
N THR A 131 1.11 -2.96 -0.67
CA THR A 131 1.76 -2.22 -1.77
C THR A 131 0.94 -2.21 -3.05
N ASN A 132 -0.09 -3.07 -3.17
CA ASN A 132 -1.02 -3.10 -4.29
C ASN A 132 -2.15 -2.11 -4.01
N VAL A 133 -2.02 -0.93 -4.59
CA VAL A 133 -2.89 0.24 -4.35
C VAL A 133 -3.36 0.81 -5.67
N TRP A 134 -4.62 1.18 -5.73
CA TRP A 134 -5.21 2.03 -6.77
C TRP A 134 -5.69 3.33 -6.15
N SER A 135 -5.56 4.45 -6.88
CA SER A 135 -6.08 5.76 -6.46
C SER A 135 -6.74 6.46 -7.64
N GLY A 136 -7.80 7.17 -7.36
CA GLY A 136 -8.52 7.97 -8.34
C GLY A 136 -9.23 9.14 -7.69
N SER A 137 -9.68 10.09 -8.51
CA SER A 137 -10.41 11.26 -8.06
C SER A 137 -11.36 11.80 -9.11
N TYR A 138 -12.39 12.52 -8.70
CA TYR A 138 -13.26 13.29 -9.59
C TYR A 138 -13.69 14.58 -8.90
N ARG A 139 -14.21 15.52 -9.70
CA ARG A 139 -14.74 16.80 -9.20
C ARG A 139 -16.22 16.90 -9.44
N TYR A 140 -16.89 17.59 -8.55
CA TYR A 140 -18.28 17.98 -8.70
C TYR A 140 -18.52 19.36 -8.06
N SER A 141 -19.62 20.02 -8.42
CA SER A 141 -20.05 21.28 -7.80
C SER A 141 -21.44 21.11 -7.24
N SER A 142 -21.66 21.61 -6.02
CA SER A 142 -23.00 21.72 -5.47
C SER A 142 -23.68 23.01 -5.95
N LYS A 143 -25.00 22.93 -6.18
CA LYS A 143 -25.86 24.11 -6.43
C LYS A 143 -26.35 24.70 -5.15
#